data_8319f4c09b6f27c9c7a5128d3902628f
#
_entry.id   8319f4c09b6f27c9c7a5128d3902628f
#
_cell.length_a   1.000
_cell.length_b   1.000
_cell.length_c   1.000
_cell.angle_alpha   90.00
_cell.angle_beta   90.00
_cell.angle_gamma   90.00
#
_symmetry.space_group_name_H-M   'P 1'
#
loop_
_entity.id
_entity.type
_entity.pdbx_description
1 polymer ?
#
loop_
_entity_poly.entity_id
_entity_poly.type
_entity_poly.pdbx_seq_one_letter_code
_entity_poly.pdbx_strand_id
1 'polypeptide(L)'
;DDKALRKSDFNMHQHFLIVTNGLDQNTVDAIRYWKNNGLSIDAIIYWVFEINGEHYIEFNMYSPIEGYLEYEGNNYVLNTNYSNNKNHTDDMINEQKAAAYYPGWREKIGKLQRGDTVFLYKSGYGIIAYGTADGKLEKKDCDGYKDYEYYMHLDDFTVLEKPLSASKMKELTKQGFPFRTTMFYMSEECKDIIMKEIKKNYL
;
A
#
# COMPACT_ATOMS: atom_id res chain seq x y z
N ASP A 1 -8.25 20.96 47.45
CA ASP A 1 -9.47 21.71 47.07
C ASP A 1 -10.30 20.86 46.11
N ASP A 2 -11.18 20.03 46.69
CA ASP A 2 -12.20 19.27 45.94
C ASP A 2 -13.27 20.25 45.44
N LYS A 3 -13.02 20.95 44.34
CA LYS A 3 -14.08 21.68 43.64
C LYS A 3 -14.98 20.67 42.94
N ALA A 4 -16.21 20.51 43.43
CA ALA A 4 -17.21 19.74 42.73
C ALA A 4 -17.38 20.28 41.30
N LEU A 5 -17.18 19.43 40.31
CA LEU A 5 -17.37 19.76 38.88
C LEU A 5 -18.83 20.15 38.65
N ARG A 6 -19.06 21.25 37.96
CA ARG A 6 -20.42 21.66 37.54
C ARG A 6 -20.90 20.69 36.43
N LYS A 7 -22.23 20.50 36.34
CA LYS A 7 -22.81 19.66 35.25
C LYS A 7 -22.34 20.07 33.86
N SER A 8 -22.09 21.36 33.63
CA SER A 8 -21.54 21.91 32.40
C SER A 8 -20.10 21.48 32.11
N ASP A 9 -19.37 21.05 33.13
CA ASP A 9 -17.94 20.70 33.01
C ASP A 9 -17.77 19.20 32.73
N PHE A 10 -18.86 18.41 32.88
CA PHE A 10 -18.88 17.00 32.50
C PHE A 10 -18.88 16.86 31.00
N ASN A 11 -17.97 16.03 30.48
CA ASN A 11 -17.83 15.72 29.06
C ASN A 11 -17.43 16.90 28.16
N MET A 12 -17.02 18.04 28.71
CA MET A 12 -16.57 19.18 27.88
C MET A 12 -15.34 18.87 27.01
N HIS A 13 -14.56 17.86 27.41
CA HIS A 13 -13.37 17.42 26.69
C HIS A 13 -13.44 15.94 26.30
N GLN A 14 -14.68 15.42 26.13
CA GLN A 14 -14.84 14.04 25.70
C GLN A 14 -14.35 13.88 24.26
N HIS A 15 -13.46 12.91 24.08
CA HIS A 15 -12.95 12.51 22.78
C HIS A 15 -13.35 11.07 22.52
N PHE A 16 -13.94 10.80 21.36
CA PHE A 16 -14.30 9.48 20.93
C PHE A 16 -13.18 8.95 20.00
N LEU A 17 -12.71 7.77 20.29
CA LEU A 17 -11.70 7.10 19.49
C LEU A 17 -12.25 5.76 18.98
N ILE A 18 -12.37 5.65 17.67
CA ILE A 18 -12.72 4.38 17.00
C ILE A 18 -11.42 3.66 16.71
N VAL A 19 -11.28 2.42 17.19
CA VAL A 19 -10.14 1.55 16.88
C VAL A 19 -10.64 0.41 16.02
N THR A 20 -10.15 0.29 14.80
CA THR A 20 -10.64 -0.65 13.79
C THR A 20 -9.53 -1.15 12.90
N ASN A 21 -9.72 -2.30 12.26
CA ASN A 21 -8.82 -2.83 11.24
C ASN A 21 -9.16 -2.38 9.82
N GLY A 22 -10.16 -1.52 9.65
CA GLY A 22 -10.54 -0.91 8.38
C GLY A 22 -11.72 0.04 8.56
N LEU A 23 -11.84 0.98 7.65
CA LEU A 23 -12.95 1.93 7.56
C LEU A 23 -13.59 1.79 6.18
N ASP A 24 -14.89 1.50 6.15
CA ASP A 24 -15.67 1.66 4.93
C ASP A 24 -16.07 3.12 4.71
N GLN A 25 -16.49 3.45 3.49
CA GLN A 25 -16.86 4.82 3.12
C GLN A 25 -17.99 5.37 4.00
N ASN A 26 -18.98 4.56 4.37
CA ASN A 26 -20.11 5.01 5.19
C ASN A 26 -19.63 5.39 6.60
N THR A 27 -18.70 4.61 7.17
CA THR A 27 -18.11 4.90 8.48
C THR A 27 -17.27 6.17 8.42
N VAL A 28 -16.48 6.37 7.39
CA VAL A 28 -15.71 7.59 7.13
C VAL A 28 -16.63 8.81 7.04
N ASP A 29 -17.69 8.72 6.26
CA ASP A 29 -18.66 9.81 6.07
C ASP A 29 -19.40 10.15 7.37
N ALA A 30 -19.73 9.14 8.18
CA ALA A 30 -20.35 9.34 9.49
C ALA A 30 -19.39 10.05 10.46
N ILE A 31 -18.12 9.65 10.52
CA ILE A 31 -17.09 10.31 11.34
C ILE A 31 -16.94 11.77 10.92
N ARG A 32 -16.83 12.04 9.62
CA ARG A 32 -16.72 13.38 9.04
C ARG A 32 -17.93 14.24 9.43
N TYR A 33 -19.13 13.71 9.25
CA TYR A 33 -20.36 14.40 9.61
C TYR A 33 -20.37 14.83 11.07
N TRP A 34 -20.06 13.92 11.99
CA TRP A 34 -20.05 14.23 13.44
C TRP A 34 -18.93 15.18 13.81
N LYS A 35 -17.74 15.05 13.22
CA LYS A 35 -16.61 15.96 13.43
C LYS A 35 -16.96 17.39 12.99
N ASN A 36 -17.59 17.55 11.83
CA ASN A 36 -18.06 18.83 11.33
C ASN A 36 -19.19 19.43 12.16
N ASN A 37 -19.94 18.60 12.91
CA ASN A 37 -20.96 19.03 13.86
C ASN A 37 -20.44 19.20 15.30
N GLY A 38 -19.11 19.28 15.49
CA GLY A 38 -18.49 19.62 16.76
C GLY A 38 -18.22 18.46 17.70
N LEU A 39 -18.43 17.21 17.27
CA LEU A 39 -18.04 16.03 18.05
C LEU A 39 -16.52 15.81 17.91
N SER A 40 -15.82 15.73 19.05
CA SER A 40 -14.41 15.32 19.05
C SER A 40 -14.31 13.82 18.85
N ILE A 41 -14.08 13.38 17.61
CA ILE A 41 -14.07 11.98 17.22
C ILE A 41 -12.93 11.74 16.21
N ASP A 42 -12.17 10.67 16.44
CA ASP A 42 -11.12 10.21 15.53
C ASP A 42 -11.17 8.69 15.38
N ALA A 43 -10.45 8.17 14.38
CA ALA A 43 -10.26 6.75 14.20
C ALA A 43 -8.77 6.41 14.12
N ILE A 44 -8.41 5.28 14.72
CA ILE A 44 -7.09 4.65 14.58
C ILE A 44 -7.28 3.33 13.85
N ILE A 45 -6.57 3.16 12.76
CA ILE A 45 -6.54 1.89 12.05
C ILE A 45 -5.40 1.05 12.61
N TYR A 46 -5.66 -0.24 12.86
CA TYR A 46 -4.65 -1.20 13.25
C TYR A 46 -4.54 -2.33 12.23
N TRP A 47 -3.35 -2.86 12.14
CA TRP A 47 -3.07 -4.09 11.37
C TRP A 47 -2.55 -5.17 12.30
N VAL A 48 -2.95 -6.41 12.03
CA VAL A 48 -2.41 -7.58 12.71
C VAL A 48 -1.64 -8.40 11.68
N PHE A 49 -0.39 -8.69 11.97
CA PHE A 49 0.45 -9.54 11.13
C PHE A 49 1.21 -10.54 11.98
N GLU A 50 1.52 -11.68 11.36
CA GLU A 50 2.28 -12.75 11.99
C GLU A 50 3.72 -12.76 11.47
N ILE A 51 4.67 -12.77 12.39
CA ILE A 51 6.10 -12.92 12.09
C ILE A 51 6.62 -14.06 12.96
N ASN A 52 7.13 -15.12 12.33
CA ASN A 52 7.71 -16.28 13.01
C ASN A 52 6.74 -16.97 14.01
N GLY A 53 5.45 -16.97 13.74
CA GLY A 53 4.43 -17.56 14.63
C GLY A 53 3.98 -16.64 15.77
N GLU A 54 4.50 -15.42 15.86
CA GLU A 54 4.07 -14.40 16.81
C GLU A 54 3.20 -13.36 16.12
N HIS A 55 2.16 -12.89 16.81
CA HIS A 55 1.25 -11.86 16.30
C HIS A 55 1.69 -10.47 16.76
N TYR A 56 1.74 -9.55 15.81
CA TYR A 56 2.07 -8.15 16.03
C TYR A 56 0.89 -7.27 15.64
N ILE A 57 0.69 -6.19 16.40
CA ILE A 57 -0.33 -5.18 16.10
C ILE A 57 0.40 -3.86 15.86
N GLU A 58 0.16 -3.27 14.70
CA GLU A 58 0.62 -1.92 14.36
C GLU A 58 -0.56 -0.96 14.38
N PHE A 59 -0.41 0.18 15.07
CA PHE A 59 -1.40 1.25 15.08
C PHE A 59 -0.89 2.42 14.25
N ASN A 60 -1.69 2.90 13.31
CA ASN A 60 -1.38 4.13 12.58
C ASN A 60 -1.99 5.33 13.31
N MET A 61 -1.16 6.01 14.11
CA MET A 61 -1.57 7.14 14.96
C MET A 61 -1.43 8.51 14.30
N TYR A 62 -0.87 8.59 13.10
CA TYR A 62 -0.43 9.87 12.53
C TYR A 62 -1.22 10.35 11.32
N SER A 63 -2.26 9.67 10.93
CA SER A 63 -3.06 10.14 9.81
C SER A 63 -4.37 10.75 10.30
N PRO A 64 -4.59 12.07 10.16
CA PRO A 64 -5.91 12.64 10.36
C PRO A 64 -6.90 11.94 9.43
N ILE A 65 -8.13 11.73 9.87
CA ILE A 65 -9.23 11.19 9.04
C ILE A 65 -9.34 11.93 7.69
N GLU A 66 -8.92 13.17 7.61
CA GLU A 66 -8.82 13.94 6.38
C GLU A 66 -7.90 13.31 5.31
N GLY A 67 -6.87 12.55 5.72
CA GLY A 67 -6.03 11.75 4.81
C GLY A 67 -6.57 10.36 4.50
N TYR A 68 -7.60 9.89 5.23
CA TYR A 68 -8.30 8.61 5.00
C TYR A 68 -9.59 8.77 4.18
N LEU A 69 -9.92 10.00 3.78
CA LEU A 69 -11.18 10.32 3.13
C LEU A 69 -11.26 9.82 1.69
N GLU A 70 -10.13 9.53 1.13
CA GLU A 70 -9.92 8.68 -0.02
C GLU A 70 -8.70 7.84 0.35
N TYR A 71 -8.89 6.59 0.79
CA TYR A 71 -7.81 5.63 0.70
C TYR A 71 -7.57 5.42 -0.80
N GLU A 72 -6.88 6.36 -1.38
CA GLU A 72 -6.37 6.26 -2.76
C GLU A 72 -5.22 5.23 -2.82
N GLY A 73 -5.14 4.33 -1.84
CA GLY A 73 -4.08 3.34 -1.77
C GLY A 73 -2.70 3.99 -1.61
N ASN A 74 -1.77 3.30 -1.05
CA ASN A 74 -0.37 3.66 -1.17
C ASN A 74 0.15 3.26 -2.55
N ASN A 75 1.30 3.80 -2.92
CA ASN A 75 1.90 3.48 -4.21
C ASN A 75 3.24 2.79 -3.97
N TYR A 76 3.40 1.65 -4.58
CA TYR A 76 4.60 0.84 -4.43
C TYR A 76 5.23 0.51 -5.77
N VAL A 77 6.55 0.46 -5.79
CA VAL A 77 7.31 -0.14 -6.88
C VAL A 77 7.87 -1.47 -6.37
N LEU A 78 7.48 -2.54 -7.04
CA LEU A 78 7.91 -3.90 -6.74
C LEU A 78 8.91 -4.39 -7.79
N ASN A 79 10.08 -4.84 -7.36
CA ASN A 79 11.06 -5.47 -8.23
C ASN A 79 10.63 -6.90 -8.56
N THR A 80 10.50 -7.22 -9.85
CA THR A 80 10.04 -8.55 -10.32
C THR A 80 11.08 -9.66 -10.18
N ASN A 81 12.19 -9.41 -9.49
CA ASN A 81 13.26 -10.39 -9.26
C ASN A 81 13.93 -10.92 -10.56
N TYR A 82 13.77 -10.23 -11.68
CA TYR A 82 14.25 -10.65 -13.00
C TYR A 82 15.74 -11.03 -13.06
N SER A 83 16.58 -10.33 -12.30
CA SER A 83 18.02 -10.58 -12.26
C SER A 83 18.39 -11.93 -11.65
N ASN A 84 17.55 -12.46 -10.75
CA ASN A 84 17.77 -13.75 -10.09
C ASN A 84 17.07 -14.89 -10.84
N ASN A 85 15.82 -14.68 -11.24
CA ASN A 85 15.04 -15.65 -12.01
C ASN A 85 14.11 -14.91 -13.00
N LYS A 86 14.37 -15.08 -14.29
CA LYS A 86 13.59 -14.42 -15.35
C LYS A 86 12.13 -14.85 -15.39
N ASN A 87 11.85 -16.11 -15.04
CA ASN A 87 10.50 -16.67 -15.04
C ASN A 87 9.60 -15.94 -14.05
N HIS A 88 10.13 -15.44 -12.93
CA HIS A 88 9.34 -14.70 -11.95
C HIS A 88 8.63 -13.47 -12.54
N THR A 89 9.29 -12.77 -13.46
CA THR A 89 8.66 -11.64 -14.16
C THR A 89 7.51 -12.09 -15.05
N ASP A 90 7.72 -13.16 -15.81
CA ASP A 90 6.70 -13.68 -16.72
C ASP A 90 5.50 -14.24 -15.94
N ASP A 91 5.74 -14.90 -14.80
CA ASP A 91 4.68 -15.38 -13.90
C ASP A 91 3.85 -14.22 -13.33
N MET A 92 4.52 -13.14 -12.87
CA MET A 92 3.81 -11.96 -12.37
C MET A 92 2.93 -11.29 -13.44
N ILE A 93 3.42 -11.23 -14.68
CA ILE A 93 2.65 -10.67 -15.81
C ILE A 93 1.47 -11.59 -16.16
N ASN A 94 1.74 -12.90 -16.35
CA ASN A 94 0.72 -13.86 -16.78
C ASN A 94 -0.37 -14.08 -15.76
N GLU A 95 -0.03 -14.09 -14.45
CA GLU A 95 -0.97 -14.28 -13.35
C GLU A 95 -1.49 -12.94 -12.79
N GLN A 96 -1.08 -11.79 -13.35
CA GLN A 96 -1.50 -10.45 -12.94
C GLN A 96 -1.34 -10.24 -11.43
N LYS A 97 -0.13 -10.43 -10.92
CA LYS A 97 0.16 -10.44 -9.49
C LYS A 97 1.41 -9.66 -9.13
N ALA A 98 1.46 -9.18 -7.90
CA ALA A 98 2.66 -8.72 -7.21
C ALA A 98 3.21 -9.89 -6.38
N ALA A 99 4.45 -10.31 -6.61
CA ALA A 99 5.02 -11.44 -5.89
C ALA A 99 6.43 -11.17 -5.38
N ALA A 100 6.80 -11.80 -4.27
CA ALA A 100 8.16 -11.83 -3.77
C ALA A 100 8.50 -13.23 -3.26
N TYR A 101 9.78 -13.51 -3.34
CA TYR A 101 10.39 -14.80 -3.07
C TYR A 101 11.43 -14.62 -1.98
N TYR A 102 11.96 -15.69 -1.44
CA TYR A 102 12.96 -15.73 -0.39
C TYR A 102 12.54 -15.24 1.00
N PRO A 103 12.79 -16.01 2.03
CA PRO A 103 12.55 -15.63 3.42
C PRO A 103 13.20 -14.28 3.78
N GLY A 104 12.48 -13.43 4.50
CA GLY A 104 12.90 -12.08 4.86
C GLY A 104 12.57 -11.01 3.80
N TRP A 105 12.25 -11.41 2.55
CA TRP A 105 11.88 -10.48 1.48
C TRP A 105 10.43 -10.67 1.02
N ARG A 106 9.95 -11.91 0.95
CA ARG A 106 8.58 -12.27 0.53
C ARG A 106 7.52 -11.69 1.48
N GLU A 107 7.82 -11.57 2.75
CA GLU A 107 6.93 -11.01 3.76
C GLU A 107 6.54 -9.56 3.48
N LYS A 108 7.30 -8.85 2.63
CA LYS A 108 6.98 -7.48 2.21
C LYS A 108 5.68 -7.38 1.42
N ILE A 109 5.26 -8.45 0.72
CA ILE A 109 3.98 -8.48 0.02
C ILE A 109 2.81 -8.30 0.99
N GLY A 110 2.91 -8.82 2.22
CA GLY A 110 1.90 -8.63 3.26
C GLY A 110 1.69 -7.19 3.73
N LYS A 111 2.52 -6.23 3.26
CA LYS A 111 2.31 -4.80 3.51
C LYS A 111 1.34 -4.15 2.54
N LEU A 112 1.11 -4.79 1.38
CA LEU A 112 0.15 -4.31 0.40
C LEU A 112 -1.27 -4.44 0.96
N GLN A 113 -2.08 -3.44 0.69
CA GLN A 113 -3.49 -3.39 1.07
C GLN A 113 -4.36 -3.27 -0.16
N ARG A 114 -5.63 -3.61 -0.01
CA ARG A 114 -6.60 -3.40 -1.08
C ARG A 114 -6.64 -1.94 -1.49
N GLY A 115 -6.48 -1.67 -2.79
CA GLY A 115 -6.45 -0.32 -3.34
C GLY A 115 -5.06 0.25 -3.53
N ASP A 116 -4.00 -0.41 -3.04
CA ASP A 116 -2.62 0.03 -3.30
C ASP A 116 -2.28 -0.09 -4.79
N THR A 117 -1.69 0.95 -5.36
CA THR A 117 -1.14 0.90 -6.72
C THR A 117 0.25 0.24 -6.68
N VAL A 118 0.43 -0.80 -7.46
CA VAL A 118 1.70 -1.52 -7.55
C VAL A 118 2.27 -1.44 -8.96
N PHE A 119 3.45 -0.84 -9.10
CA PHE A 119 4.22 -0.81 -10.34
C PHE A 119 5.22 -1.96 -10.34
N LEU A 120 5.17 -2.83 -11.34
CA LEU A 120 6.13 -3.90 -11.52
C LEU A 120 7.38 -3.38 -12.24
N TYR A 121 8.51 -3.45 -11.57
CA TYR A 121 9.79 -2.97 -12.07
C TYR A 121 10.70 -4.14 -12.46
N LYS A 122 11.08 -4.21 -13.73
CA LYS A 122 12.03 -5.18 -14.28
C LYS A 122 13.44 -4.59 -14.25
N SER A 123 14.34 -5.21 -13.47
CA SER A 123 15.72 -4.75 -13.33
C SER A 123 16.41 -4.61 -14.68
N GLY A 124 17.04 -3.46 -14.92
CA GLY A 124 17.72 -3.12 -16.17
C GLY A 124 16.81 -2.59 -17.29
N TYR A 125 15.50 -2.68 -17.13
CA TYR A 125 14.51 -2.23 -18.13
C TYR A 125 13.68 -1.03 -17.62
N GLY A 126 13.00 -1.16 -16.49
CA GLY A 126 12.10 -0.14 -15.95
C GLY A 126 10.77 -0.71 -15.46
N ILE A 127 9.77 0.16 -15.27
CA ILE A 127 8.39 -0.25 -15.03
C ILE A 127 7.84 -0.89 -16.30
N ILE A 128 7.27 -2.09 -16.17
CA ILE A 128 6.73 -2.89 -17.28
C ILE A 128 5.22 -3.09 -17.19
N ALA A 129 4.64 -2.96 -15.99
CA ALA A 129 3.22 -3.09 -15.76
C ALA A 129 2.83 -2.38 -14.46
N TYR A 130 1.55 -2.19 -14.24
CA TYR A 130 0.98 -1.74 -12.97
C TYR A 130 -0.43 -2.31 -12.77
N GLY A 131 -0.92 -2.27 -11.55
CA GLY A 131 -2.27 -2.65 -11.19
C GLY A 131 -2.58 -2.25 -9.75
N THR A 132 -3.77 -2.60 -9.29
CA THR A 132 -4.29 -2.27 -7.97
C THR A 132 -4.38 -3.53 -7.12
N ALA A 133 -3.74 -3.57 -5.96
CA ALA A 133 -3.74 -4.74 -5.08
C ALA A 133 -5.14 -5.10 -4.57
N ASP A 134 -5.51 -6.38 -4.63
CA ASP A 134 -6.82 -6.90 -4.17
C ASP A 134 -6.92 -7.06 -2.65
N GLY A 135 -5.78 -6.91 -1.93
CA GLY A 135 -5.70 -6.99 -0.48
C GLY A 135 -5.65 -8.40 0.09
N LYS A 136 -5.50 -9.45 -0.74
CA LYS A 136 -5.46 -10.84 -0.29
C LYS A 136 -4.07 -11.43 -0.43
N LEU A 137 -3.38 -11.60 0.69
CA LEU A 137 -2.09 -12.28 0.70
C LEU A 137 -2.27 -13.79 0.48
N GLU A 138 -1.65 -14.29 -0.57
CA GLU A 138 -1.62 -15.71 -0.91
C GLU A 138 -0.19 -16.27 -0.91
N LYS A 139 -0.07 -17.58 -0.78
CA LYS A 139 1.20 -18.30 -0.74
C LYS A 139 1.17 -19.45 -1.74
N LYS A 140 2.31 -19.70 -2.39
CA LYS A 140 2.46 -20.77 -3.38
C LYS A 140 3.81 -21.44 -3.22
N ASP A 141 3.85 -22.74 -3.46
CA ASP A 141 5.11 -23.47 -3.59
C ASP A 141 5.85 -23.00 -4.84
N CYS A 142 7.13 -22.73 -4.71
CA CYS A 142 7.97 -22.25 -5.80
C CYS A 142 9.39 -22.78 -5.66
N ASP A 143 10.05 -23.09 -6.77
CA ASP A 143 11.43 -23.60 -6.82
C ASP A 143 11.67 -24.85 -5.93
N GLY A 144 10.64 -25.69 -5.71
CA GLY A 144 10.68 -26.89 -4.88
C GLY A 144 10.57 -26.63 -3.38
N TYR A 145 10.30 -25.42 -2.95
CA TYR A 145 10.12 -25.05 -1.55
C TYR A 145 8.66 -24.72 -1.25
N LYS A 146 8.17 -25.20 -0.09
CA LYS A 146 6.80 -24.93 0.36
C LYS A 146 6.62 -23.46 0.75
N ASP A 147 5.47 -22.89 0.35
CA ASP A 147 5.10 -21.50 0.66
C ASP A 147 6.21 -20.48 0.32
N TYR A 148 6.99 -20.74 -0.73
CA TYR A 148 8.19 -19.96 -1.03
C TYR A 148 7.88 -18.62 -1.69
N GLU A 149 6.81 -18.54 -2.47
CA GLU A 149 6.28 -17.34 -3.08
C GLU A 149 5.13 -16.77 -2.23
N TYR A 150 5.22 -15.50 -1.88
CA TYR A 150 4.10 -14.72 -1.34
C TYR A 150 3.64 -13.77 -2.43
N TYR A 151 2.34 -13.73 -2.69
CA TYR A 151 1.82 -12.89 -3.75
C TYR A 151 0.44 -12.32 -3.42
N MET A 152 0.04 -11.31 -4.21
CA MET A 152 -1.25 -10.66 -4.17
C MET A 152 -1.68 -10.35 -5.59
N HIS A 153 -2.93 -10.66 -5.95
CA HIS A 153 -3.45 -10.32 -7.27
C HIS A 153 -3.63 -8.82 -7.45
N LEU A 154 -3.49 -8.39 -8.70
CA LEU A 154 -3.62 -6.99 -9.08
C LEU A 154 -4.82 -6.82 -10.01
N ASP A 155 -5.84 -6.09 -9.53
CA ASP A 155 -6.97 -5.65 -10.33
C ASP A 155 -6.53 -4.52 -11.30
N ASP A 156 -7.32 -4.25 -12.35
CA ASP A 156 -7.05 -3.24 -13.39
C ASP A 156 -5.63 -3.33 -13.96
N PHE A 157 -5.14 -4.55 -14.09
CA PHE A 157 -3.76 -4.83 -14.48
C PHE A 157 -3.47 -4.39 -15.91
N THR A 158 -2.45 -3.55 -16.07
CA THR A 158 -2.04 -2.98 -17.34
C THR A 158 -0.56 -3.22 -17.62
N VAL A 159 -0.26 -3.86 -18.75
CA VAL A 159 1.11 -4.05 -19.26
C VAL A 159 1.46 -2.88 -20.18
N LEU A 160 2.64 -2.30 -20.01
CA LEU A 160 3.11 -1.20 -20.82
C LEU A 160 3.61 -1.72 -22.18
N GLU A 161 3.36 -0.98 -23.27
CA GLU A 161 3.90 -1.31 -24.61
C GLU A 161 5.45 -1.33 -24.65
N LYS A 162 6.08 -0.50 -23.82
CA LYS A 162 7.54 -0.44 -23.61
C LYS A 162 7.86 -0.08 -22.16
N PRO A 163 9.00 -0.52 -21.62
CA PRO A 163 9.36 -0.21 -20.23
C PRO A 163 9.61 1.29 -20.00
N LEU A 164 9.08 1.84 -18.92
CA LEU A 164 9.42 3.17 -18.45
C LEU A 164 10.72 3.10 -17.63
N SER A 165 11.83 3.56 -18.22
CA SER A 165 13.16 3.38 -17.64
C SER A 165 13.36 4.15 -16.32
N ALA A 166 14.28 3.63 -15.46
CA ALA A 166 14.68 4.29 -14.22
C ALA A 166 15.24 5.72 -14.45
N SER A 167 15.97 5.93 -15.54
CA SER A 167 16.49 7.24 -15.92
C SER A 167 15.36 8.22 -16.26
N LYS A 168 14.34 7.75 -16.97
CA LYS A 168 13.17 8.57 -17.29
C LYS A 168 12.33 8.90 -16.05
N MET A 169 12.14 7.93 -15.14
CA MET A 169 11.49 8.20 -13.85
C MET A 169 12.23 9.28 -13.07
N LYS A 170 13.56 9.20 -12.96
CA LYS A 170 14.39 10.21 -12.30
C LYS A 170 14.31 11.58 -13.00
N GLU A 171 14.30 11.60 -14.32
CA GLU A 171 14.15 12.84 -15.11
C GLU A 171 12.82 13.54 -14.79
N LEU A 172 11.73 12.78 -14.77
CA LEU A 172 10.37 13.29 -14.57
C LEU A 172 10.15 13.77 -13.12
N THR A 173 10.51 12.95 -12.14
CA THR A 173 10.20 13.19 -10.73
C THR A 173 11.28 14.00 -10.00
N LYS A 174 12.46 14.19 -10.60
CA LYS A 174 13.66 14.77 -9.99
C LYS A 174 14.15 14.03 -8.73
N GLN A 175 13.68 12.78 -8.53
CA GLN A 175 14.03 11.96 -7.37
C GLN A 175 14.75 10.68 -7.79
N GLY A 176 15.61 10.17 -6.90
CA GLY A 176 16.22 8.85 -7.03
C GLY A 176 15.39 7.80 -6.30
N PHE A 177 15.32 6.59 -6.86
CA PHE A 177 14.55 5.49 -6.30
C PHE A 177 15.44 4.29 -5.96
N PRO A 178 15.16 3.54 -4.86
CA PRO A 178 15.97 2.41 -4.42
C PRO A 178 15.60 1.11 -5.17
N PHE A 179 15.79 1.07 -6.49
CA PHE A 179 15.39 -0.06 -7.36
C PHE A 179 16.04 -1.41 -7.03
N ARG A 180 17.04 -1.44 -6.14
CA ARG A 180 17.68 -2.70 -5.69
C ARG A 180 16.95 -3.37 -4.54
N THR A 181 15.92 -2.73 -3.98
CA THR A 181 15.09 -3.33 -2.94
C THR A 181 13.95 -4.13 -3.55
N THR A 182 13.39 -5.07 -2.79
CA THR A 182 12.24 -5.88 -3.24
C THR A 182 11.03 -5.00 -3.55
N MET A 183 10.72 -4.08 -2.63
CA MET A 183 9.58 -3.17 -2.75
C MET A 183 9.90 -1.87 -2.01
N PHE A 184 9.46 -0.74 -2.53
CA PHE A 184 9.55 0.55 -1.88
C PHE A 184 8.31 1.41 -2.16
N TYR A 185 8.01 2.29 -1.22
CA TYR A 185 6.94 3.27 -1.33
C TYR A 185 7.32 4.38 -2.32
N MET A 186 6.33 4.84 -3.07
CA MET A 186 6.44 5.99 -3.96
C MET A 186 5.36 7.02 -3.56
N SER A 187 5.76 8.29 -3.42
CA SER A 187 4.82 9.36 -3.05
C SER A 187 3.73 9.55 -4.10
N GLU A 188 2.58 10.06 -3.67
CA GLU A 188 1.45 10.36 -4.56
C GLU A 188 1.86 11.30 -5.70
N GLU A 189 2.61 12.35 -5.38
CA GLU A 189 3.13 13.28 -6.40
C GLU A 189 3.95 12.55 -7.48
N CYS A 190 4.85 11.64 -7.08
CA CYS A 190 5.64 10.86 -8.03
C CYS A 190 4.77 9.90 -8.85
N LYS A 191 3.80 9.25 -8.22
CA LYS A 191 2.84 8.36 -8.89
C LYS A 191 2.07 9.14 -9.96
N ASP A 192 1.54 10.31 -9.65
CA ASP A 192 0.77 11.12 -10.59
C ASP A 192 1.59 11.54 -11.81
N ILE A 193 2.84 11.97 -11.58
CA ILE A 193 3.77 12.31 -12.66
C ILE A 193 4.03 11.09 -13.55
N ILE A 194 4.32 9.94 -12.94
CA ILE A 194 4.63 8.70 -13.66
C ILE A 194 3.40 8.18 -14.39
N MET A 195 2.22 8.15 -13.77
CA MET A 195 0.97 7.70 -14.41
C MET A 195 0.57 8.59 -15.59
N LYS A 196 0.73 9.91 -15.46
CA LYS A 196 0.50 10.84 -16.57
C LYS A 196 1.41 10.55 -17.77
N GLU A 197 2.67 10.27 -17.52
CA GLU A 197 3.62 9.90 -18.57
C GLU A 197 3.28 8.55 -19.19
N ILE A 198 2.96 7.54 -18.37
CA ILE A 198 2.55 6.21 -18.84
C ILE A 198 1.34 6.33 -19.77
N LYS A 199 0.26 6.97 -19.32
CA LYS A 199 -0.97 7.13 -20.10
C LYS A 199 -0.75 7.87 -21.43
N LYS A 200 0.26 8.72 -21.51
CA LYS A 200 0.53 9.52 -22.70
C LYS A 200 1.41 8.80 -23.72
N ASN A 201 2.40 8.02 -23.28
CA ASN A 201 3.52 7.59 -24.12
C ASN A 201 3.84 6.09 -24.04
N TYR A 202 3.16 5.30 -23.19
CA TYR A 202 3.50 3.90 -22.89
C TYR A 202 2.31 2.93 -22.93
N LEU A 203 1.10 3.42 -23.27
CA LEU A 203 -0.14 2.65 -23.49
C LEU A 203 -0.60 2.80 -24.92
#